data_fae918afb2e0e07a6b5f075e763e4901
#
_entry.id   fae918afb2e0e07a6b5f075e763e4901
#
_cell.length_a   1.000
_cell.length_b   1.000
_cell.length_c   1.000
_cell.angle_alpha   90.00
_cell.angle_beta   90.00
_cell.angle_gamma   90.00
#
_symmetry.space_group_name_H-M   'P 1'
#
loop_
_entity.id
_entity.type
_entity.pdbx_description
1 polymer ?
#
loop_
_entity_poly.entity_id
_entity_poly.type
_entity_poly.pdbx_seq_one_letter_code
_entity_poly.pdbx_strand_id
1 'polypeptide(L)'
;MCIRDRNRLTLEKISSNLDNFSEFTGKICSWFVAIMVVVTCIVVVMRYGLDMGSVMLQDVVLYLHGGLFLLGAAFALKRGAHVRVDIFYRNFSDSKKALVDLVGNLIFLQPVCWVILLYSWGYVEFSWRIMEVSAEPDGLPFVYIQKSLLVAVALLLMIQSLSEILKSALKIKNG
;
A
#
# COMPACT_ATOMS: atom_id res chain seq x y z
N MET A 1 -24.19 30.94 1.69
CA MET A 1 -23.46 29.66 1.59
C MET A 1 -24.22 28.63 2.42
N CYS A 2 -24.83 27.63 1.79
CA CYS A 2 -25.71 26.67 2.47
C CYS A 2 -24.86 25.71 3.33
N ILE A 3 -25.40 25.27 4.49
CA ILE A 3 -24.69 24.29 5.36
C ILE A 3 -24.29 23.03 4.58
N ARG A 4 -25.08 22.65 3.56
CA ARG A 4 -24.84 21.54 2.66
C ARG A 4 -23.58 21.73 1.80
N ASP A 5 -23.31 22.95 1.33
CA ASP A 5 -22.15 23.27 0.51
C ASP A 5 -20.87 23.28 1.33
N ARG A 6 -20.95 23.75 2.57
CA ARG A 6 -19.82 23.73 3.52
C ARG A 6 -19.38 22.29 3.86
N ASN A 7 -20.33 21.41 4.13
CA ASN A 7 -20.02 20.01 4.42
C ASN A 7 -19.42 19.29 3.21
N ARG A 8 -19.88 19.60 2.00
CA ARG A 8 -19.32 19.05 0.76
C ARG A 8 -17.86 19.48 0.56
N LEU A 9 -17.57 20.75 0.68
CA LEU A 9 -16.19 21.29 0.56
C LEU A 9 -15.26 20.69 1.60
N THR A 10 -15.75 20.44 2.81
CA THR A 10 -14.95 19.79 3.86
C THR A 10 -14.62 18.35 3.51
N LEU A 11 -15.57 17.55 3.00
CA LEU A 11 -15.36 16.17 2.60
C LEU A 11 -14.40 16.05 1.39
N GLU A 12 -14.54 16.94 0.40
CA GLU A 12 -13.63 17.02 -0.74
C GLU A 12 -12.20 17.36 -0.29
N LYS A 13 -12.05 18.26 0.67
CA LYS A 13 -10.74 18.63 1.23
C LYS A 13 -10.09 17.50 2.02
N ILE A 14 -10.89 16.77 2.81
CA ILE A 14 -10.40 15.59 3.54
C ILE A 14 -9.93 14.51 2.55
N SER A 15 -10.75 14.17 1.56
CA SER A 15 -10.39 13.19 0.54
C SER A 15 -9.11 13.59 -0.22
N SER A 16 -8.98 14.88 -0.60
CA SER A 16 -7.77 15.39 -1.26
C SER A 16 -6.51 15.26 -0.39
N ASN A 17 -6.62 15.51 0.91
CA ASN A 17 -5.48 15.34 1.82
C ASN A 17 -5.06 13.87 1.96
N LEU A 18 -6.01 12.94 2.05
CA LEU A 18 -5.75 11.50 2.08
C LEU A 18 -5.08 11.03 0.78
N ASP A 19 -5.57 11.52 -0.35
CA ASP A 19 -4.98 11.26 -1.67
C ASP A 19 -3.55 11.78 -1.79
N ASN A 20 -3.26 12.97 -1.26
CA ASN A 20 -1.91 13.54 -1.28
C ASN A 20 -0.94 12.71 -0.44
N PHE A 21 -1.41 12.15 0.67
CA PHE A 21 -0.61 11.25 1.48
C PHE A 21 -0.23 9.97 0.71
N SER A 22 -1.20 9.34 0.03
CA SER A 22 -0.93 8.16 -0.81
C SER A 22 -0.05 8.48 -2.03
N GLU A 23 -0.14 9.70 -2.59
CA GLU A 23 0.74 10.17 -3.67
C GLU A 23 2.18 10.32 -3.17
N PHE A 24 2.37 10.85 -1.97
CA PHE A 24 3.69 11.00 -1.36
C PHE A 24 4.36 9.64 -1.10
N THR A 25 3.62 8.68 -0.52
CA THR A 25 4.13 7.32 -0.31
C THR A 25 4.49 6.65 -1.63
N GLY A 26 3.65 6.79 -2.67
CA GLY A 26 3.93 6.25 -4.00
C GLY A 26 5.20 6.82 -4.64
N LYS A 27 5.47 8.12 -4.48
CA LYS A 27 6.71 8.76 -4.96
C LYS A 27 7.95 8.22 -4.24
N ILE A 28 7.87 8.00 -2.94
CA ILE A 28 8.97 7.36 -2.18
C ILE A 28 9.21 5.95 -2.70
N CYS A 29 8.15 5.16 -2.86
CA CYS A 29 8.25 3.79 -3.35
C CYS A 29 8.88 3.69 -4.75
N SER A 30 8.71 4.70 -5.62
CA SER A 30 9.34 4.69 -6.93
C SER A 30 10.88 4.71 -6.87
N TRP A 31 11.48 5.33 -5.84
CA TRP A 31 12.92 5.29 -5.61
C TRP A 31 13.42 3.91 -5.20
N PHE A 32 12.57 3.10 -4.54
CA PHE A 32 12.93 1.72 -4.19
C PHE A 32 13.23 0.89 -5.43
N VAL A 33 12.51 1.11 -6.54
CA VAL A 33 12.76 0.43 -7.82
C VAL A 33 14.16 0.75 -8.33
N ALA A 34 14.53 2.04 -8.35
CA ALA A 34 15.84 2.46 -8.85
C ALA A 34 16.97 1.87 -8.00
N ILE A 35 16.85 1.94 -6.67
CA ILE A 35 17.84 1.37 -5.76
C ILE A 35 17.91 -0.15 -5.91
N MET A 36 16.77 -0.83 -6.01
CA MET A 36 16.68 -2.27 -6.17
C MET A 36 17.38 -2.74 -7.44
N VAL A 37 17.19 -2.04 -8.56
CA VAL A 37 17.90 -2.35 -9.84
C VAL A 37 19.41 -2.23 -9.66
N VAL A 38 19.89 -1.13 -9.07
CA VAL A 38 21.33 -0.93 -8.84
C VAL A 38 21.91 -2.03 -7.94
N VAL A 39 21.25 -2.32 -6.80
CA VAL A 39 21.71 -3.37 -5.87
C VAL A 39 21.69 -4.74 -6.52
N THR A 40 20.66 -5.06 -7.32
CA THR A 40 20.59 -6.33 -8.06
C THR A 40 21.73 -6.44 -9.06
N CYS A 41 22.06 -5.37 -9.80
CA CYS A 41 23.21 -5.37 -10.69
C CYS A 41 24.53 -5.63 -9.93
N ILE A 42 24.69 -5.01 -8.76
CA ILE A 42 25.88 -5.23 -7.91
C ILE A 42 25.93 -6.70 -7.47
N VAL A 43 24.81 -7.29 -7.01
CA VAL A 43 24.75 -8.70 -6.61
C VAL A 43 25.16 -9.62 -7.77
N VAL A 44 24.66 -9.35 -8.98
CA VAL A 44 24.99 -10.14 -10.19
C VAL A 44 26.49 -10.04 -10.52
N VAL A 45 27.05 -8.85 -10.53
CA VAL A 45 28.49 -8.63 -10.81
C VAL A 45 29.36 -9.31 -9.76
N MET A 46 29.03 -9.18 -8.47
CA MET A 46 29.75 -9.86 -7.39
C MET A 46 29.70 -11.37 -7.53
N ARG A 47 28.53 -11.94 -7.83
CA ARG A 47 28.33 -13.39 -7.89
C ARG A 47 29.01 -14.02 -9.11
N TYR A 48 28.88 -13.39 -10.28
CA TYR A 48 29.38 -13.99 -11.55
C TYR A 48 30.73 -13.41 -12.02
N GLY A 49 31.11 -12.22 -11.55
CA GLY A 49 32.38 -11.60 -11.91
C GLY A 49 33.48 -11.81 -10.87
N LEU A 50 33.12 -11.87 -9.58
CA LEU A 50 34.09 -11.97 -8.48
C LEU A 50 33.97 -13.27 -7.68
N ASP A 51 33.04 -14.15 -8.04
CA ASP A 51 32.73 -15.40 -7.31
C ASP A 51 32.37 -15.16 -5.82
N MET A 52 31.80 -13.98 -5.51
CA MET A 52 31.45 -13.54 -4.16
C MET A 52 29.94 -13.46 -4.00
N GLY A 53 29.35 -14.24 -3.08
CA GLY A 53 27.94 -14.09 -2.69
C GLY A 53 27.79 -13.15 -1.49
N SER A 54 26.71 -12.36 -1.45
CA SER A 54 26.34 -11.58 -0.28
C SER A 54 24.85 -11.74 0.03
N VAL A 55 24.55 -12.41 1.13
CA VAL A 55 23.18 -12.58 1.62
C VAL A 55 22.59 -11.24 2.02
N MET A 56 23.37 -10.39 2.66
CA MET A 56 22.94 -9.07 3.09
C MET A 56 22.42 -8.20 1.94
N LEU A 57 23.10 -8.20 0.77
CA LEU A 57 22.64 -7.45 -0.40
C LEU A 57 21.36 -8.04 -1.00
N GLN A 58 21.20 -9.37 -0.96
CA GLN A 58 19.96 -10.02 -1.39
C GLN A 58 18.80 -9.66 -0.46
N ASP A 59 19.03 -9.61 0.85
CA ASP A 59 18.04 -9.15 1.83
C ASP A 59 17.64 -7.67 1.59
N VAL A 60 18.60 -6.80 1.23
CA VAL A 60 18.27 -5.41 0.85
C VAL A 60 17.29 -5.37 -0.32
N VAL A 61 17.52 -6.18 -1.37
CA VAL A 61 16.60 -6.26 -2.51
C VAL A 61 15.23 -6.76 -2.06
N LEU A 62 15.18 -7.79 -1.21
CA LEU A 62 13.93 -8.33 -0.67
C LEU A 62 13.17 -7.29 0.15
N TYR A 63 13.85 -6.51 0.99
CA TYR A 63 13.23 -5.47 1.82
C TYR A 63 12.69 -4.31 0.98
N LEU A 64 13.46 -3.87 -0.02
CA LEU A 64 13.02 -2.85 -0.97
C LEU A 64 11.81 -3.32 -1.79
N HIS A 65 11.82 -4.59 -2.23
CA HIS A 65 10.70 -5.18 -2.96
C HIS A 65 9.44 -5.25 -2.08
N GLY A 66 9.57 -5.75 -0.85
CA GLY A 66 8.47 -5.79 0.13
C GLY A 66 7.92 -4.39 0.42
N GLY A 67 8.81 -3.41 0.64
CA GLY A 67 8.43 -2.01 0.82
C GLY A 67 7.71 -1.43 -0.39
N LEU A 68 8.24 -1.62 -1.60
CA LEU A 68 7.61 -1.19 -2.84
C LEU A 68 6.20 -1.75 -3.00
N PHE A 69 6.03 -3.05 -2.81
CA PHE A 69 4.77 -3.74 -3.04
C PHE A 69 3.73 -3.37 -1.99
N LEU A 70 4.09 -3.41 -0.72
CA LEU A 70 3.16 -3.18 0.38
C LEU A 70 2.82 -1.69 0.54
N LEU A 71 3.81 -0.79 0.56
CA LEU A 71 3.55 0.64 0.71
C LEU A 71 2.97 1.25 -0.57
N GLY A 72 3.30 0.70 -1.75
CA GLY A 72 2.74 1.13 -3.03
C GLY A 72 1.27 0.73 -3.25
N ALA A 73 0.73 -0.23 -2.49
CA ALA A 73 -0.63 -0.74 -2.66
C ALA A 73 -1.71 0.36 -2.53
N ALA A 74 -1.56 1.28 -1.58
CA ALA A 74 -2.49 2.40 -1.39
C ALA A 74 -2.44 3.39 -2.57
N PHE A 75 -1.26 3.65 -3.11
CA PHE A 75 -1.09 4.46 -4.32
C PHE A 75 -1.72 3.79 -5.54
N ALA A 76 -1.56 2.47 -5.69
CA ALA A 76 -2.21 1.69 -6.74
C ALA A 76 -3.74 1.75 -6.62
N LEU A 77 -4.29 1.69 -5.40
CA LEU A 77 -5.72 1.86 -5.15
C LEU A 77 -6.21 3.25 -5.61
N LYS A 78 -5.51 4.32 -5.21
CA LYS A 78 -5.80 5.69 -5.64
C LYS A 78 -5.83 5.84 -7.16
N ARG A 79 -4.88 5.21 -7.87
CA ARG A 79 -4.76 5.28 -9.33
C ARG A 79 -5.74 4.36 -10.06
N GLY A 80 -6.60 3.62 -9.34
CA GLY A 80 -7.51 2.64 -9.94
C GLY A 80 -6.79 1.48 -10.62
N ALA A 81 -5.52 1.23 -10.24
CA ALA A 81 -4.70 0.16 -10.80
C ALA A 81 -4.95 -1.21 -10.13
N HIS A 82 -5.85 -1.28 -9.16
CA HIS A 82 -6.31 -2.57 -8.63
C HIS A 82 -7.07 -3.36 -9.70
N VAL A 83 -6.81 -4.66 -9.74
CA VAL A 83 -7.49 -5.58 -10.66
C VAL A 83 -9.00 -5.52 -10.40
N ARG A 84 -9.76 -5.15 -11.42
CA ARG A 84 -11.23 -5.12 -11.43
C ARG A 84 -11.76 -6.12 -12.45
N VAL A 85 -12.94 -6.67 -12.20
CA VAL A 85 -13.64 -7.47 -13.20
C VAL A 85 -14.31 -6.51 -14.17
N ASP A 86 -13.55 -5.99 -15.13
CA ASP A 86 -13.97 -4.91 -16.04
C ASP A 86 -15.10 -5.31 -17.00
N ILE A 87 -15.32 -6.61 -17.21
CA ILE A 87 -16.32 -7.12 -18.16
C ILE A 87 -17.72 -6.56 -17.84
N PHE A 88 -18.10 -6.52 -16.57
CA PHE A 88 -19.39 -5.97 -16.14
C PHE A 88 -19.32 -4.47 -15.84
N TYR A 89 -18.24 -4.04 -15.20
CA TYR A 89 -18.04 -2.66 -14.73
C TYR A 89 -18.01 -1.65 -15.88
N ARG A 90 -17.45 -2.02 -17.04
CA ARG A 90 -17.30 -1.14 -18.20
C ARG A 90 -18.65 -0.59 -18.71
N ASN A 91 -19.70 -1.40 -18.62
CA ASN A 91 -21.05 -1.09 -19.15
C ASN A 91 -21.94 -0.36 -18.13
N PHE A 92 -21.47 -0.10 -16.90
CA PHE A 92 -22.26 0.56 -15.87
C PHE A 92 -22.28 2.08 -16.07
N SER A 93 -23.40 2.71 -15.70
CA SER A 93 -23.49 4.17 -15.57
C SER A 93 -22.56 4.66 -14.44
N ASP A 94 -22.20 5.94 -14.47
CA ASP A 94 -21.27 6.50 -13.48
C ASP A 94 -21.75 6.36 -12.03
N SER A 95 -23.07 6.49 -11.80
CA SER A 95 -23.67 6.25 -10.47
C SER A 95 -23.58 4.79 -10.04
N LYS A 96 -23.77 3.83 -10.96
CA LYS A 96 -23.61 2.40 -10.66
C LYS A 96 -22.15 2.05 -10.38
N LYS A 97 -21.22 2.62 -11.13
CA LYS A 97 -19.78 2.47 -10.85
C LYS A 97 -19.43 2.97 -9.46
N ALA A 98 -19.90 4.16 -9.09
CA ALA A 98 -19.68 4.72 -7.77
C ALA A 98 -20.29 3.85 -6.65
N LEU A 99 -21.45 3.26 -6.88
CA LEU A 99 -22.07 2.34 -5.92
C LEU A 99 -21.24 1.06 -5.74
N VAL A 100 -20.76 0.44 -6.83
CA VAL A 100 -19.90 -0.75 -6.78
C VAL A 100 -18.59 -0.42 -6.05
N ASP A 101 -17.97 0.71 -6.34
CA ASP A 101 -16.75 1.16 -5.67
C ASP A 101 -16.98 1.41 -4.17
N LEU A 102 -18.11 2.02 -3.80
CA LEU A 102 -18.48 2.24 -2.40
C LEU A 102 -18.64 0.90 -1.65
N VAL A 103 -19.44 -0.01 -2.21
CA VAL A 103 -19.71 -1.33 -1.60
C VAL A 103 -18.42 -2.16 -1.52
N GLY A 104 -17.63 -2.17 -2.59
CA GLY A 104 -16.35 -2.89 -2.63
C GLY A 104 -15.37 -2.41 -1.56
N ASN A 105 -15.22 -1.10 -1.41
CA ASN A 105 -14.34 -0.53 -0.39
C ASN A 105 -14.88 -0.79 1.03
N LEU A 106 -16.18 -0.63 1.28
CA LEU A 106 -16.76 -0.72 2.61
C LEU A 106 -16.92 -2.17 3.10
N ILE A 107 -17.39 -3.09 2.23
CA ILE A 107 -17.75 -4.47 2.62
C ILE A 107 -16.58 -5.43 2.44
N PHE A 108 -15.70 -5.20 1.48
CA PHE A 108 -14.57 -6.10 1.22
C PHE A 108 -13.25 -5.52 1.70
N LEU A 109 -12.86 -4.35 1.23
CA LEU A 109 -11.52 -3.84 1.50
C LEU A 109 -11.34 -3.45 2.98
N GLN A 110 -12.27 -2.72 3.58
CA GLN A 110 -12.17 -2.32 4.99
C GLN A 110 -12.10 -3.51 5.95
N PRO A 111 -12.98 -4.52 5.87
CA PRO A 111 -12.88 -5.70 6.75
C PRO A 111 -11.57 -6.48 6.56
N VAL A 112 -11.09 -6.63 5.31
CA VAL A 112 -9.82 -7.30 5.03
C VAL A 112 -8.65 -6.55 5.68
N CYS A 113 -8.63 -5.22 5.57
CA CYS A 113 -7.60 -4.42 6.23
C CYS A 113 -7.64 -4.55 7.76
N TRP A 114 -8.84 -4.59 8.35
CA TRP A 114 -9.00 -4.83 9.79
C TRP A 114 -8.50 -6.23 10.20
N VAL A 115 -8.81 -7.26 9.42
CA VAL A 115 -8.30 -8.61 9.67
C VAL A 115 -6.77 -8.62 9.62
N ILE A 116 -6.17 -8.05 8.56
CA ILE A 116 -4.70 -7.96 8.44
C ILE A 116 -4.12 -7.23 9.65
N LEU A 117 -4.67 -6.07 10.01
CA LEU A 117 -4.17 -5.26 11.12
C LEU A 117 -4.20 -6.03 12.45
N LEU A 118 -5.35 -6.64 12.78
CA LEU A 118 -5.53 -7.34 14.05
C LEU A 118 -4.64 -8.58 14.17
N TYR A 119 -4.58 -9.38 13.11
CA TYR A 119 -3.77 -10.62 13.14
C TYR A 119 -2.27 -10.34 13.00
N SER A 120 -1.86 -9.29 12.29
CA SER A 120 -0.44 -8.93 12.17
C SER A 120 0.10 -8.27 13.42
N TRP A 121 -0.74 -7.66 14.25
CA TRP A 121 -0.27 -6.86 15.38
C TRP A 121 0.59 -7.66 16.35
N GLY A 122 0.09 -8.77 16.86
CA GLY A 122 0.84 -9.63 17.79
C GLY A 122 2.10 -10.23 17.16
N TYR A 123 2.05 -10.56 15.87
CA TYR A 123 3.19 -11.06 15.12
C TYR A 123 4.32 -10.02 15.00
N VAL A 124 3.96 -8.78 14.69
CA VAL A 124 4.91 -7.66 14.60
C VAL A 124 5.43 -7.28 15.99
N GLU A 125 4.55 -7.18 16.99
CA GLU A 125 4.94 -6.90 18.38
C GLU A 125 5.97 -7.91 18.90
N PHE A 126 5.71 -9.20 18.68
CA PHE A 126 6.66 -10.25 19.07
C PHE A 126 8.03 -10.09 18.39
N SER A 127 8.04 -9.81 17.08
CA SER A 127 9.25 -9.58 16.30
C SER A 127 10.08 -8.39 16.83
N TRP A 128 9.41 -7.30 17.22
CA TRP A 128 10.05 -6.13 17.85
C TRP A 128 10.61 -6.45 19.24
N ARG A 129 9.89 -7.25 20.01
CA ARG A 129 10.31 -7.64 21.38
C ARG A 129 11.62 -8.40 21.38
N ILE A 130 11.83 -9.28 20.38
CA ILE A 130 13.04 -10.09 20.26
C ILE A 130 14.10 -9.46 19.36
N MET A 131 13.83 -8.27 18.76
CA MET A 131 14.69 -7.64 17.73
C MET A 131 15.09 -8.66 16.66
N GLU A 132 14.09 -9.26 16.03
CA GLU A 132 14.26 -10.44 15.15
C GLU A 132 15.24 -10.16 14.01
N VAL A 133 16.22 -11.04 13.86
CA VAL A 133 17.24 -10.97 12.82
C VAL A 133 16.93 -11.98 11.70
N SER A 134 17.65 -11.85 10.57
CA SER A 134 17.56 -12.82 9.47
C SER A 134 17.90 -14.24 9.96
N ALA A 135 17.19 -15.25 9.45
CA ALA A 135 17.50 -16.65 9.69
C ALA A 135 18.73 -17.12 8.89
N GLU A 136 19.11 -16.38 7.86
CA GLU A 136 20.28 -16.68 7.03
C GLU A 136 21.56 -16.13 7.67
N PRO A 137 22.67 -16.89 7.61
CA PRO A 137 23.98 -16.39 8.02
C PRO A 137 24.35 -15.12 7.23
N ASP A 138 24.86 -14.11 7.90
CA ASP A 138 25.22 -12.80 7.32
C ASP A 138 24.06 -12.02 6.67
N GLY A 139 22.81 -12.36 7.00
CA GLY A 139 21.63 -11.61 6.58
C GLY A 139 21.40 -10.33 7.38
N LEU A 140 20.46 -9.48 6.93
CA LEU A 140 20.14 -8.21 7.60
C LEU A 140 19.42 -8.42 8.94
N PRO A 141 19.86 -7.74 10.01
CA PRO A 141 19.27 -7.87 11.34
C PRO A 141 18.02 -6.98 11.54
N PHE A 142 17.16 -6.82 10.52
CA PHE A 142 16.02 -5.89 10.55
C PHE A 142 14.69 -6.53 10.14
N VAL A 143 14.51 -7.83 10.38
CA VAL A 143 13.28 -8.57 10.03
C VAL A 143 12.05 -7.94 10.67
N TYR A 144 12.15 -7.42 11.89
CA TYR A 144 11.07 -6.73 12.58
C TYR A 144 10.58 -5.47 11.84
N ILE A 145 11.48 -4.76 11.12
CA ILE A 145 11.09 -3.62 10.28
C ILE A 145 10.31 -4.11 9.05
N GLN A 146 10.78 -5.18 8.40
CA GLN A 146 10.09 -5.75 7.24
C GLN A 146 8.69 -6.26 7.62
N LYS A 147 8.55 -6.94 8.77
CA LYS A 147 7.26 -7.38 9.29
C LYS A 147 6.31 -6.22 9.59
N SER A 148 6.83 -5.07 10.03
CA SER A 148 6.03 -3.87 10.26
C SER A 148 5.33 -3.34 9.01
N LEU A 149 5.80 -3.69 7.81
CA LEU A 149 5.14 -3.35 6.56
C LEU A 149 3.73 -3.97 6.45
N LEU A 150 3.45 -5.08 7.14
CA LEU A 150 2.10 -5.68 7.19
C LEU A 150 1.09 -4.77 7.90
N VAL A 151 1.50 -4.16 9.00
CA VAL A 151 0.68 -3.16 9.71
C VAL A 151 0.58 -1.88 8.87
N ALA A 152 1.70 -1.45 8.28
CA ALA A 152 1.74 -0.24 7.46
C ALA A 152 0.82 -0.34 6.23
N VAL A 153 0.82 -1.47 5.50
CA VAL A 153 -0.07 -1.65 4.32
C VAL A 153 -1.54 -1.63 4.73
N ALA A 154 -1.91 -2.28 5.84
CA ALA A 154 -3.28 -2.27 6.32
C ALA A 154 -3.75 -0.84 6.63
N LEU A 155 -2.95 -0.07 7.36
CA LEU A 155 -3.26 1.34 7.68
C LEU A 155 -3.34 2.22 6.44
N LEU A 156 -2.39 2.09 5.51
CA LEU A 156 -2.38 2.87 4.27
C LEU A 156 -3.58 2.57 3.39
N LEU A 157 -3.95 1.29 3.24
CA LEU A 157 -5.12 0.87 2.48
C LEU A 157 -6.43 1.33 3.15
N MET A 158 -6.52 1.28 4.48
CA MET A 158 -7.67 1.81 5.21
C MET A 158 -7.85 3.32 4.97
N ILE A 159 -6.77 4.09 5.06
CA ILE A 159 -6.77 5.53 4.81
C ILE A 159 -7.22 5.84 3.39
N GLN A 160 -6.63 5.15 2.39
CA GLN A 160 -6.99 5.37 0.98
C GLN A 160 -8.42 4.89 0.67
N SER A 161 -8.84 3.76 1.23
CA SER A 161 -10.21 3.26 1.08
C SER A 161 -11.24 4.25 1.62
N LEU A 162 -10.97 4.91 2.76
CA LEU A 162 -11.83 6.00 3.26
C LEU A 162 -11.95 7.15 2.26
N SER A 163 -10.85 7.53 1.61
CA SER A 163 -10.90 8.55 0.54
C SER A 163 -11.81 8.11 -0.61
N GLU A 164 -11.67 6.86 -1.09
CA GLU A 164 -12.48 6.33 -2.18
C GLU A 164 -13.98 6.21 -1.80
N ILE A 165 -14.28 5.82 -0.55
CA ILE A 165 -15.65 5.81 -0.02
C ILE A 165 -16.26 7.21 -0.04
N LEU A 166 -15.52 8.24 0.41
CA LEU A 166 -16.00 9.62 0.40
C LEU A 166 -16.27 10.13 -1.01
N LYS A 167 -15.37 9.87 -1.96
CA LYS A 167 -15.54 10.25 -3.38
C LYS A 167 -16.76 9.56 -4.01
N SER A 168 -16.91 8.26 -3.77
CA SER A 168 -18.03 7.48 -4.31
C SER A 168 -19.36 7.95 -3.74
N ALA A 169 -19.43 8.22 -2.44
CA ALA A 169 -20.64 8.76 -1.79
C ALA A 169 -21.00 10.15 -2.34
N LEU A 170 -20.03 11.04 -2.56
CA LEU A 170 -20.26 12.35 -3.16
C LEU A 170 -20.74 12.24 -4.61
N LYS A 171 -20.21 11.29 -5.39
CA LYS A 171 -20.59 11.06 -6.79
C LYS A 171 -22.03 10.53 -6.90
N ILE A 172 -22.44 9.60 -6.03
CA ILE A 172 -23.82 9.09 -5.98
C ILE A 172 -24.81 10.19 -5.63
N LYS A 173 -24.44 11.09 -4.73
CA LYS A 173 -25.32 12.19 -4.29
C LYS A 173 -25.53 13.29 -5.34
N ASN A 174 -24.62 13.40 -6.31
CA ASN A 174 -24.63 14.44 -7.35
C ASN A 174 -25.14 13.95 -8.70
N GLY A 175 -25.30 12.64 -8.92
CA GLY A 175 -25.87 12.03 -10.13
C GLY A 175 -27.28 11.55 -9.89
#